data_8d58ca6f9aa5c79ec0235d01ad2f4976
#
_entry.id   8d58ca6f9aa5c79ec0235d01ad2f4976
#
_cell.length_a   1.000
_cell.length_b   1.000
_cell.length_c   1.000
_cell.angle_alpha   90.00
_cell.angle_beta   90.00
_cell.angle_gamma   90.00
#
_symmetry.space_group_name_H-M   'P 1'
#
loop_
_entity.id
_entity.type
_entity.pdbx_description
1 polymer ?
#
loop_
_entity_poly.entity_id
_entity_poly.type
_entity_poly.pdbx_seq_one_letter_code
_entity_poly.pdbx_strand_id
1 'polypeptide(L)'
;MTKAPIGLQDLRRKLYVKAKAEPSWRFWGMFVHVCKLDTLRSAYEMAKQNNGAPGIDGVTFAAIEAQGVTDLLLQIQSELQQRTYEPQPLRKKEIPKDGGSKERVLSIPTIRDRVVQGALKLIMEPVFEADFQSGSYGYRPKRTAHQAVQRVMKGIWLGKLDVIDLDLRAYFDSVRHDRLLEKVAKRIQDNDMMALLKKILKSSGSVGVPQGGVISPLLSNIYLNEIDQMLERASKVTQRGRFRYVEYARFADDLVVLIDSSYGPPGLHG
;
A
#
# COMPACT_ATOMS: atom_id res chain seq x y z
N MET A 1 20.46 0.03 1.48
CA MET A 1 19.21 -0.07 2.26
C MET A 1 19.54 0.26 3.71
N THR A 2 19.06 1.39 4.21
CA THR A 2 19.21 1.78 5.61
C THR A 2 18.37 0.82 6.46
N LYS A 3 19.02 0.09 7.37
CA LYS A 3 18.30 -0.81 8.29
C LYS A 3 17.58 0.03 9.33
N ALA A 4 16.28 -0.20 9.53
CA ALA A 4 15.55 0.41 10.63
C ALA A 4 16.20 0.06 11.99
N PRO A 5 16.11 0.94 13.00
CA PRO A 5 16.60 0.64 14.35
C PRO A 5 16.07 -0.71 14.85
N ILE A 6 16.88 -1.45 15.61
CA ILE A 6 16.53 -2.81 16.07
C ILE A 6 15.16 -2.84 16.76
N GLY A 7 14.85 -1.85 17.59
CA GLY A 7 13.54 -1.73 18.26
C GLY A 7 12.35 -1.65 17.32
N LEU A 8 12.46 -0.87 16.23
CA LEU A 8 11.39 -0.74 15.24
C LEU A 8 11.24 -2.03 14.41
N GLN A 9 12.33 -2.68 14.03
CA GLN A 9 12.27 -3.95 13.28
C GLN A 9 11.62 -5.05 14.10
N ASP A 10 11.95 -5.15 15.40
CA ASP A 10 11.34 -6.13 16.29
C ASP A 10 9.84 -5.89 16.48
N LEU A 11 9.43 -4.62 16.67
CA LEU A 11 8.03 -4.24 16.71
C LEU A 11 7.30 -4.67 15.42
N ARG A 12 7.85 -4.32 14.26
CA ARG A 12 7.25 -4.69 12.96
C ARG A 12 7.10 -6.20 12.80
N ARG A 13 8.12 -6.96 13.23
CA ARG A 13 8.05 -8.43 13.23
C ARG A 13 6.95 -8.96 14.15
N LYS A 14 6.85 -8.42 15.38
CA LYS A 14 5.82 -8.80 16.35
C LYS A 14 4.41 -8.48 15.84
N LEU A 15 4.20 -7.31 15.22
CA LEU A 15 2.94 -6.94 14.59
C LEU A 15 2.56 -7.93 13.48
N TYR A 16 3.49 -8.27 12.59
CA TYR A 16 3.24 -9.23 11.52
C TYR A 16 2.87 -10.62 12.05
N VAL A 17 3.66 -11.14 13.01
CA VAL A 17 3.43 -12.47 13.59
C VAL A 17 2.07 -12.53 14.27
N LYS A 18 1.74 -11.53 15.09
CA LYS A 18 0.43 -11.44 15.76
C LYS A 18 -0.71 -11.35 14.74
N ALA A 19 -0.58 -10.49 13.72
CA ALA A 19 -1.58 -10.33 12.68
C ALA A 19 -1.82 -11.63 11.90
N LYS A 20 -0.75 -12.38 11.61
CA LYS A 20 -0.81 -13.65 10.88
C LYS A 20 -1.42 -14.78 11.71
N ALA A 21 -1.08 -14.83 12.99
CA ALA A 21 -1.61 -15.83 13.91
C ALA A 21 -3.10 -15.59 14.24
N GLU A 22 -3.54 -14.33 14.31
CA GLU A 22 -4.89 -13.96 14.69
C GLU A 22 -5.52 -13.01 13.65
N PRO A 23 -6.12 -13.53 12.57
CA PRO A 23 -6.69 -12.72 11.49
C PRO A 23 -7.86 -11.83 11.91
N SER A 24 -8.54 -12.12 13.01
CA SER A 24 -9.62 -11.28 13.56
C SER A 24 -9.14 -10.24 14.58
N TRP A 25 -7.86 -10.30 14.99
CA TRP A 25 -7.32 -9.38 15.99
C TRP A 25 -7.32 -7.95 15.47
N ARG A 26 -7.80 -7.01 16.29
CA ARG A 26 -7.75 -5.58 16.04
C ARG A 26 -6.64 -4.93 16.88
N PHE A 27 -5.76 -4.21 16.24
CA PHE A 27 -4.62 -3.55 16.87
C PHE A 27 -5.03 -2.19 17.42
N TRP A 28 -4.64 -1.90 18.65
CA TRP A 28 -4.84 -0.64 19.36
C TRP A 28 -3.54 -0.13 19.97
N GLY A 29 -3.51 1.15 20.36
CA GLY A 29 -2.31 1.75 20.96
C GLY A 29 -1.12 1.81 20.00
N MET A 30 -1.35 1.82 18.69
CA MET A 30 -0.27 1.84 17.69
C MET A 30 0.24 3.25 17.40
N PHE A 31 -0.58 4.28 17.65
CA PHE A 31 -0.24 5.67 17.35
C PHE A 31 1.02 6.15 18.09
N VAL A 32 1.22 5.70 19.33
CA VAL A 32 2.42 6.06 20.09
C VAL A 32 3.71 5.61 19.36
N HIS A 33 3.65 4.53 18.59
CA HIS A 33 4.78 4.05 17.82
C HIS A 33 5.02 4.88 16.55
N VAL A 34 3.98 5.47 15.96
CA VAL A 34 4.10 6.44 14.86
C VAL A 34 4.83 7.69 15.34
N CYS A 35 4.54 8.15 16.56
CA CYS A 35 5.13 9.34 17.17
C CYS A 35 6.57 9.16 17.66
N LYS A 36 7.14 7.95 17.67
CA LYS A 36 8.52 7.74 18.13
C LYS A 36 9.52 8.37 17.18
N LEU A 37 10.53 9.06 17.75
CA LEU A 37 11.60 9.68 16.96
C LEU A 37 12.33 8.67 16.07
N ASP A 38 12.57 7.44 16.54
CA ASP A 38 13.20 6.37 15.74
C ASP A 38 12.35 6.00 14.52
N THR A 39 11.03 5.99 14.67
CA THR A 39 10.11 5.72 13.55
C THR A 39 10.11 6.88 12.56
N LEU A 40 10.03 8.11 13.04
CA LEU A 40 10.08 9.32 12.22
C LEU A 40 11.42 9.44 11.49
N ARG A 41 12.53 9.17 12.19
CA ARG A 41 13.88 9.17 11.59
C ARG A 41 13.99 8.11 10.49
N SER A 42 13.52 6.90 10.74
CA SER A 42 13.50 5.84 9.71
C SER A 42 12.66 6.24 8.49
N ALA A 43 11.52 6.87 8.72
CA ALA A 43 10.67 7.38 7.64
C ALA A 43 11.36 8.52 6.85
N TYR A 44 12.06 9.43 7.53
CA TYR A 44 12.85 10.48 6.89
C TYR A 44 13.95 9.90 6.00
N GLU A 45 14.75 8.94 6.52
CA GLU A 45 15.84 8.31 5.77
C GLU A 45 15.32 7.58 4.52
N MET A 46 14.18 6.88 4.64
CA MET A 46 13.54 6.23 3.48
C MET A 46 13.05 7.26 2.45
N ALA A 47 12.46 8.37 2.89
CA ALA A 47 12.01 9.44 2.00
C ALA A 47 13.21 10.12 1.30
N LYS A 48 14.32 10.31 2.01
CA LYS A 48 15.57 10.88 1.49
C LYS A 48 16.21 9.98 0.43
N GLN A 49 16.24 8.66 0.66
CA GLN A 49 16.78 7.71 -0.32
C GLN A 49 16.09 7.79 -1.68
N ASN A 50 14.80 8.08 -1.70
CA ASN A 50 14.04 8.27 -2.94
C ASN A 50 14.33 9.63 -3.60
N ASN A 51 14.95 10.57 -2.91
CA ASN A 51 15.35 11.90 -3.35
C ASN A 51 14.33 12.61 -4.26
N GLY A 52 13.05 12.46 -3.92
CA GLY A 52 11.96 13.02 -4.72
C GLY A 52 11.87 14.53 -4.61
N ALA A 53 11.36 15.17 -5.66
CA ALA A 53 11.18 16.63 -5.76
C ALA A 53 10.45 17.23 -4.54
N PRO A 54 10.71 18.49 -4.15
CA PRO A 54 10.05 19.16 -3.03
C PRO A 54 8.53 19.28 -3.24
N GLY A 55 7.78 19.42 -2.15
CA GLY A 55 6.36 19.67 -2.14
C GLY A 55 6.00 21.11 -2.55
N ILE A 56 4.80 21.56 -2.14
CA ILE A 56 4.31 22.91 -2.44
C ILE A 56 5.12 24.00 -1.69
N ASP A 57 5.72 23.63 -0.57
CA ASP A 57 6.58 24.49 0.25
C ASP A 57 7.96 24.78 -0.36
N GLY A 58 8.33 24.08 -1.43
CA GLY A 58 9.65 24.21 -2.06
C GLY A 58 10.81 23.69 -1.21
N VAL A 59 10.57 23.15 -0.02
CA VAL A 59 11.62 22.70 0.91
C VAL A 59 12.28 21.42 0.36
N THR A 60 13.63 21.43 0.29
CA THR A 60 14.44 20.32 -0.18
C THR A 60 15.06 19.54 0.99
N PHE A 61 15.52 18.30 0.75
CA PHE A 61 16.29 17.54 1.74
C PHE A 61 17.56 18.26 2.15
N ALA A 62 18.27 18.91 1.21
CA ALA A 62 19.47 19.68 1.51
C ALA A 62 19.19 20.87 2.45
N ALA A 63 18.08 21.57 2.25
CA ALA A 63 17.67 22.67 3.14
C ALA A 63 17.37 22.16 4.56
N ILE A 64 16.67 21.02 4.67
CA ILE A 64 16.38 20.40 5.97
C ILE A 64 17.67 19.97 6.68
N GLU A 65 18.63 19.41 5.95
CA GLU A 65 19.91 18.99 6.54
C GLU A 65 20.74 20.17 7.03
N ALA A 66 20.71 21.29 6.31
CA ALA A 66 21.38 22.52 6.72
C ALA A 66 20.73 23.16 7.95
N GLN A 67 19.41 23.03 8.12
CA GLN A 67 18.66 23.58 9.26
C GLN A 67 18.65 22.67 10.49
N GLY A 68 18.82 21.36 10.29
CA GLY A 68 18.80 20.36 11.35
C GLY A 68 17.63 19.37 11.23
N VAL A 69 17.93 18.16 10.78
CA VAL A 69 16.94 17.08 10.65
C VAL A 69 16.25 16.78 11.98
N THR A 70 17.00 16.82 13.08
CA THR A 70 16.46 16.50 14.41
C THR A 70 15.39 17.49 14.83
N ASP A 71 15.54 18.77 14.54
CA ASP A 71 14.56 19.81 14.90
C ASP A 71 13.26 19.61 14.13
N LEU A 72 13.32 19.31 12.82
CA LEU A 72 12.15 18.92 12.05
C LEU A 72 11.43 17.71 12.65
N LEU A 73 12.17 16.67 13.04
CA LEU A 73 11.56 15.45 13.60
C LEU A 73 10.95 15.70 14.98
N LEU A 74 11.55 16.52 15.82
CA LEU A 74 11.00 16.93 17.12
C LEU A 74 9.73 17.76 16.94
N GLN A 75 9.71 18.67 15.97
CA GLN A 75 8.51 19.43 15.64
C GLN A 75 7.38 18.50 15.19
N ILE A 76 7.63 17.59 14.24
CA ILE A 76 6.64 16.60 13.78
C ILE A 76 6.14 15.76 14.96
N GLN A 77 7.04 15.28 15.82
CA GLN A 77 6.68 14.49 16.99
C GLN A 77 5.74 15.28 17.93
N SER A 78 6.08 16.52 18.24
CA SER A 78 5.27 17.40 19.10
C SER A 78 3.87 17.59 18.52
N GLU A 79 3.77 17.92 17.23
CA GLU A 79 2.48 18.11 16.56
C GLU A 79 1.62 16.84 16.52
N LEU A 80 2.23 15.68 16.30
CA LEU A 80 1.52 14.39 16.34
C LEU A 80 1.01 14.09 17.76
N GLN A 81 1.84 14.27 18.79
CA GLN A 81 1.47 14.02 20.18
C GLN A 81 0.36 14.96 20.66
N GLN A 82 0.41 16.22 20.24
CA GLN A 82 -0.62 17.23 20.54
C GLN A 82 -1.85 17.13 19.62
N ARG A 83 -1.82 16.27 18.59
CA ARG A 83 -2.88 16.11 17.57
C ARG A 83 -3.13 17.37 16.74
N THR A 84 -2.18 18.27 16.69
CA THR A 84 -2.21 19.54 15.95
C THR A 84 -1.66 19.40 14.52
N TYR A 85 -1.07 18.24 14.19
CA TYR A 85 -0.56 17.99 12.84
C TYR A 85 -1.68 18.12 11.79
N GLU A 86 -1.40 18.94 10.76
CA GLU A 86 -2.22 19.06 9.55
C GLU A 86 -1.35 18.85 8.31
N PRO A 87 -1.75 17.96 7.38
CA PRO A 87 -1.07 17.79 6.10
C PRO A 87 -1.15 19.06 5.27
N GLN A 88 -0.09 19.38 4.54
CA GLN A 88 -0.11 20.48 3.59
C GLN A 88 -0.76 20.08 2.26
N PRO A 89 -1.22 21.06 1.45
CA PRO A 89 -1.70 20.80 0.12
C PRO A 89 -0.65 20.11 -0.75
N LEU A 90 -1.09 19.22 -1.63
CA LEU A 90 -0.22 18.49 -2.53
C LEU A 90 0.18 19.37 -3.72
N ARG A 91 1.47 19.38 -4.07
CA ARG A 91 1.93 19.97 -5.33
C ARG A 91 1.59 19.04 -6.48
N LYS A 92 0.74 19.47 -7.39
CA LYS A 92 0.37 18.71 -8.59
C LYS A 92 1.40 18.96 -9.71
N LYS A 93 1.82 17.88 -10.39
CA LYS A 93 2.66 17.93 -11.58
C LYS A 93 2.14 16.97 -12.62
N GLU A 94 1.83 17.47 -13.80
CA GLU A 94 1.47 16.68 -14.95
C GLU A 94 2.69 16.03 -15.57
N ILE A 95 2.60 14.76 -15.90
CA ILE A 95 3.65 13.97 -16.54
C ILE A 95 3.01 13.23 -17.70
N PRO A 96 3.60 13.29 -18.92
CA PRO A 96 3.10 12.51 -20.06
C PRO A 96 3.07 11.01 -19.71
N LYS A 97 2.00 10.33 -20.10
CA LYS A 97 1.99 8.86 -20.14
C LYS A 97 2.78 8.40 -21.35
N ASP A 98 3.52 7.30 -21.22
CA ASP A 98 4.35 6.73 -22.28
C ASP A 98 3.57 6.63 -23.60
N GLY A 99 4.04 7.35 -24.62
CA GLY A 99 3.62 7.24 -26.01
C GLY A 99 2.30 7.94 -26.41
N GLY A 100 1.68 8.79 -25.57
CA GLY A 100 0.39 9.39 -25.92
C GLY A 100 0.12 10.80 -25.42
N SER A 101 -1.01 11.37 -25.88
CA SER A 101 -1.55 12.68 -25.47
C SER A 101 -2.19 12.68 -24.06
N LYS A 102 -2.15 11.56 -23.33
CA LYS A 102 -2.71 11.45 -21.99
C LYS A 102 -1.66 11.80 -20.94
N GLU A 103 -2.04 12.63 -19.99
CA GLU A 103 -1.23 13.05 -18.87
C GLU A 103 -1.58 12.28 -17.59
N ARG A 104 -0.56 12.09 -16.73
CA ARG A 104 -0.72 11.58 -15.37
C ARG A 104 -0.42 12.72 -14.41
N VAL A 105 -1.31 12.96 -13.47
CA VAL A 105 -1.11 13.98 -12.43
C VAL A 105 -0.44 13.34 -11.22
N LEU A 106 0.82 13.69 -10.98
CA LEU A 106 1.50 13.35 -9.72
C LEU A 106 1.13 14.35 -8.64
N SER A 107 0.77 13.84 -7.49
CA SER A 107 0.47 14.60 -6.28
C SER A 107 1.63 14.45 -5.30
N ILE A 108 2.46 15.49 -5.19
CA ILE A 108 3.73 15.47 -4.47
C ILE A 108 3.54 16.10 -3.08
N PRO A 109 3.58 15.30 -1.99
CA PRO A 109 3.52 15.84 -0.62
C PRO A 109 4.82 16.53 -0.24
N THR A 110 4.76 17.41 0.76
CA THR A 110 5.96 17.99 1.38
C THR A 110 6.84 16.92 2.00
N ILE A 111 8.12 17.20 2.23
CA ILE A 111 9.02 16.22 2.88
C ILE A 111 8.51 15.90 4.29
N ARG A 112 8.01 16.91 5.02
CA ARG A 112 7.38 16.75 6.32
C ARG A 112 6.22 15.74 6.27
N ASP A 113 5.34 15.87 5.30
CA ASP A 113 4.20 14.96 5.13
C ASP A 113 4.63 13.57 4.67
N ARG A 114 5.70 13.46 3.87
CA ARG A 114 6.28 12.15 3.52
C ARG A 114 6.82 11.42 4.73
N VAL A 115 7.41 12.13 5.70
CA VAL A 115 7.89 11.54 6.96
C VAL A 115 6.70 11.00 7.76
N VAL A 116 5.64 11.78 7.93
CA VAL A 116 4.43 11.33 8.66
C VAL A 116 3.74 10.15 7.97
N GLN A 117 3.56 10.22 6.66
CA GLN A 117 3.00 9.10 5.87
C GLN A 117 3.89 7.86 5.93
N GLY A 118 5.21 8.05 5.90
CA GLY A 118 6.20 6.97 6.03
C GLY A 118 6.15 6.30 7.40
N ALA A 119 6.09 7.09 8.47
CA ALA A 119 5.96 6.58 9.84
C ALA A 119 4.66 5.78 10.01
N LEU A 120 3.53 6.32 9.53
CA LEU A 120 2.24 5.63 9.55
C LEU A 120 2.30 4.31 8.76
N LYS A 121 2.88 4.33 7.55
CA LYS A 121 3.10 3.13 6.73
C LYS A 121 3.95 2.09 7.44
N LEU A 122 5.09 2.49 8.05
CA LEU A 122 6.00 1.58 8.75
C LEU A 122 5.30 0.77 9.85
N ILE A 123 4.33 1.37 10.52
CA ILE A 123 3.58 0.72 11.61
C ILE A 123 2.39 -0.09 11.07
N MET A 124 1.68 0.39 10.05
CA MET A 124 0.52 -0.30 9.47
C MET A 124 0.89 -1.49 8.58
N GLU A 125 1.94 -1.35 7.76
CA GLU A 125 2.29 -2.32 6.72
C GLU A 125 2.43 -3.77 7.23
N PRO A 126 3.08 -4.07 8.37
CA PRO A 126 3.21 -5.44 8.86
C PRO A 126 1.86 -6.11 9.16
N VAL A 127 0.87 -5.34 9.61
CA VAL A 127 -0.46 -5.85 9.92
C VAL A 127 -1.19 -6.29 8.65
N PHE A 128 -1.21 -5.43 7.63
CA PHE A 128 -1.90 -5.71 6.38
C PHE A 128 -1.14 -6.68 5.47
N GLU A 129 0.20 -6.67 5.51
CA GLU A 129 1.01 -7.65 4.78
C GLU A 129 0.69 -9.09 5.21
N ALA A 130 0.30 -9.30 6.46
CA ALA A 130 -0.15 -10.59 6.96
C ALA A 130 -1.47 -11.07 6.31
N ASP A 131 -2.32 -10.15 5.85
CA ASP A 131 -3.63 -10.43 5.26
C ASP A 131 -3.60 -10.54 3.73
N PHE A 132 -2.56 -10.02 3.08
CA PHE A 132 -2.47 -10.00 1.62
C PHE A 132 -2.28 -11.40 1.04
N GLN A 133 -2.97 -11.65 -0.08
CA GLN A 133 -2.98 -12.94 -0.73
C GLN A 133 -1.70 -13.21 -1.56
N SER A 134 -1.46 -14.48 -1.86
CA SER A 134 -0.25 -14.93 -2.57
C SER A 134 -0.17 -14.41 -4.00
N GLY A 135 -1.30 -14.14 -4.64
CA GLY A 135 -1.40 -13.62 -6.01
C GLY A 135 -1.16 -12.13 -6.16
N SER A 136 -1.04 -11.37 -5.06
CA SER A 136 -0.78 -9.94 -5.08
C SER A 136 0.72 -9.66 -4.93
N TYR A 137 1.30 -8.84 -5.83
CA TYR A 137 2.75 -8.59 -5.92
C TYR A 137 3.12 -7.12 -5.82
N GLY A 138 2.37 -6.22 -6.46
CA GLY A 138 2.72 -4.79 -6.54
C GLY A 138 2.80 -4.10 -5.18
N TYR A 139 3.81 -3.25 -5.01
CA TYR A 139 4.04 -2.43 -3.83
C TYR A 139 4.22 -3.18 -2.51
N ARG A 140 4.50 -4.47 -2.55
CA ARG A 140 4.67 -5.31 -1.36
C ARG A 140 6.15 -5.60 -1.07
N PRO A 141 6.55 -5.68 0.21
CA PRO A 141 7.92 -6.06 0.58
C PRO A 141 8.29 -7.43 0.00
N LYS A 142 9.51 -7.53 -0.55
CA LYS A 142 10.07 -8.78 -1.10
C LYS A 142 9.26 -9.40 -2.26
N ARG A 143 8.37 -8.64 -2.90
CA ARG A 143 7.62 -9.04 -4.09
C ARG A 143 8.09 -8.22 -5.28
N THR A 144 8.15 -8.84 -6.46
CA THR A 144 8.63 -8.21 -7.70
C THR A 144 7.69 -8.47 -8.87
N ALA A 145 7.75 -7.62 -9.90
CA ALA A 145 7.01 -7.82 -11.14
C ALA A 145 7.40 -9.14 -11.83
N HIS A 146 8.69 -9.51 -11.81
CA HIS A 146 9.15 -10.78 -12.36
C HIS A 146 8.48 -11.98 -11.71
N GLN A 147 8.24 -11.95 -10.40
CA GLN A 147 7.51 -13.04 -9.73
C GLN A 147 6.04 -13.12 -10.17
N ALA A 148 5.39 -11.97 -10.45
CA ALA A 148 4.04 -11.95 -10.99
C ALA A 148 4.01 -12.57 -12.39
N VAL A 149 4.93 -12.16 -13.28
CA VAL A 149 5.10 -12.74 -14.63
C VAL A 149 5.37 -14.24 -14.58
N GLN A 150 6.30 -14.68 -13.71
CA GLN A 150 6.59 -16.10 -13.53
C GLN A 150 5.35 -16.92 -13.12
N ARG A 151 4.48 -16.33 -12.26
CA ARG A 151 3.23 -16.98 -11.88
C ARG A 151 2.28 -17.14 -13.06
N VAL A 152 2.14 -16.11 -13.90
CA VAL A 152 1.34 -16.16 -15.14
C VAL A 152 1.90 -17.21 -16.09
N MET A 153 3.20 -17.19 -16.39
CA MET A 153 3.85 -18.17 -17.26
C MET A 153 3.64 -19.60 -16.77
N LYS A 154 3.80 -19.84 -15.46
CA LYS A 154 3.55 -21.16 -14.87
C LYS A 154 2.10 -21.59 -15.06
N GLY A 155 1.13 -20.68 -14.93
CA GLY A 155 -0.28 -20.96 -15.19
C GLY A 155 -0.52 -21.42 -16.62
N ILE A 156 0.07 -20.72 -17.59
CA ILE A 156 -0.02 -21.06 -19.03
C ILE A 156 0.61 -22.43 -19.30
N TRP A 157 1.79 -22.73 -18.77
CA TRP A 157 2.43 -24.05 -18.91
C TRP A 157 1.61 -25.19 -18.30
N LEU A 158 0.77 -24.89 -17.30
CA LEU A 158 -0.15 -25.86 -16.70
C LEU A 158 -1.49 -25.95 -17.46
N GLY A 159 -1.60 -25.38 -18.66
CA GLY A 159 -2.77 -25.50 -19.52
C GLY A 159 -3.88 -24.48 -19.29
N LYS A 160 -3.65 -23.44 -18.48
CA LYS A 160 -4.63 -22.37 -18.29
C LYS A 160 -4.49 -21.35 -19.42
N LEU A 161 -5.24 -21.58 -20.49
CA LEU A 161 -5.09 -20.81 -21.74
C LEU A 161 -6.13 -19.70 -21.90
N ASP A 162 -7.21 -19.72 -21.11
CA ASP A 162 -8.18 -18.63 -21.10
C ASP A 162 -7.67 -17.53 -20.18
N VAL A 163 -7.43 -16.36 -20.76
CA VAL A 163 -6.83 -15.20 -20.07
C VAL A 163 -7.85 -14.07 -19.98
N ILE A 164 -8.09 -13.60 -18.77
CA ILE A 164 -8.84 -12.36 -18.50
C ILE A 164 -7.83 -11.33 -18.03
N ASP A 165 -7.63 -10.29 -18.82
CA ASP A 165 -6.79 -9.15 -18.50
C ASP A 165 -7.67 -7.97 -18.06
N LEU A 166 -7.43 -7.46 -16.87
CA LEU A 166 -8.24 -6.42 -16.23
C LEU A 166 -7.36 -5.24 -15.85
N ASP A 167 -7.62 -4.09 -16.48
CA ASP A 167 -7.07 -2.78 -16.12
C ASP A 167 -8.14 -1.97 -15.38
N LEU A 168 -7.83 -1.53 -14.16
CA LEU A 168 -8.73 -0.73 -13.34
C LEU A 168 -8.61 0.75 -13.72
N ARG A 169 -9.54 1.21 -14.57
CA ARG A 169 -9.54 2.60 -15.06
C ARG A 169 -9.57 3.61 -13.91
N ALA A 170 -8.60 4.55 -13.92
CA ALA A 170 -8.49 5.64 -12.95
C ALA A 170 -8.61 5.18 -11.49
N TYR A 171 -8.04 4.01 -11.18
CA TYR A 171 -8.23 3.34 -9.90
C TYR A 171 -7.86 4.22 -8.71
N PHE A 172 -6.66 4.83 -8.71
CA PHE A 172 -6.21 5.69 -7.61
C PHE A 172 -7.13 6.89 -7.37
N ASP A 173 -7.75 7.43 -8.42
CA ASP A 173 -8.63 8.59 -8.35
C ASP A 173 -10.06 8.22 -7.91
N SER A 174 -10.42 6.92 -7.96
CA SER A 174 -11.77 6.40 -7.66
C SER A 174 -11.92 5.79 -6.27
N VAL A 175 -10.83 5.64 -5.49
CA VAL A 175 -10.86 5.02 -4.17
C VAL A 175 -11.74 5.84 -3.20
N ARG A 176 -12.83 5.26 -2.74
CA ARG A 176 -13.73 5.89 -1.76
C ARG A 176 -13.11 5.85 -0.37
N HIS A 177 -12.96 7.03 0.25
CA HIS A 177 -12.34 7.17 1.58
C HIS A 177 -13.11 6.43 2.68
N ASP A 178 -14.45 6.48 2.65
CA ASP A 178 -15.30 5.78 3.61
C ASP A 178 -15.04 4.27 3.58
N ARG A 179 -15.06 3.68 2.38
CA ARG A 179 -14.79 2.24 2.18
C ARG A 179 -13.36 1.85 2.55
N LEU A 180 -12.39 2.69 2.21
CA LEU A 180 -11.00 2.44 2.59
C LEU A 180 -10.82 2.47 4.11
N LEU A 181 -11.38 3.47 4.79
CA LEU A 181 -11.32 3.58 6.24
C LEU A 181 -12.03 2.42 6.95
N GLU A 182 -13.19 1.96 6.44
CA GLU A 182 -13.86 0.74 6.93
C GLU A 182 -12.94 -0.50 6.84
N LYS A 183 -12.23 -0.66 5.70
CA LYS A 183 -11.28 -1.77 5.52
C LYS A 183 -10.10 -1.69 6.49
N VAL A 184 -9.56 -0.50 6.71
CA VAL A 184 -8.49 -0.27 7.69
C VAL A 184 -8.99 -0.58 9.11
N ALA A 185 -10.20 -0.13 9.46
CA ALA A 185 -10.80 -0.34 10.78
C ALA A 185 -11.06 -1.82 11.12
N LYS A 186 -11.12 -2.72 10.11
CA LYS A 186 -11.20 -4.17 10.37
C LYS A 186 -9.99 -4.70 11.15
N ARG A 187 -8.83 -4.03 11.02
CA ARG A 187 -7.58 -4.46 11.67
C ARG A 187 -7.02 -3.44 12.66
N ILE A 188 -7.34 -2.16 12.52
CA ILE A 188 -6.81 -1.08 13.35
C ILE A 188 -7.94 -0.42 14.12
N GLN A 189 -7.90 -0.58 15.46
CA GLN A 189 -8.83 0.03 16.41
C GLN A 189 -8.09 1.10 17.24
N ASP A 190 -7.55 2.09 16.53
CA ASP A 190 -6.79 3.20 17.10
C ASP A 190 -7.32 4.51 16.52
N ASN A 191 -8.01 5.27 17.35
CA ASN A 191 -8.71 6.48 16.92
C ASN A 191 -7.75 7.56 16.40
N ASP A 192 -6.57 7.70 17.01
CA ASP A 192 -5.59 8.70 16.60
C ASP A 192 -4.96 8.33 15.25
N MET A 193 -4.67 7.04 15.01
CA MET A 193 -4.23 6.57 13.70
C MET A 193 -5.29 6.78 12.63
N MET A 194 -6.55 6.45 12.93
CA MET A 194 -7.66 6.62 11.99
C MET A 194 -7.92 8.10 11.69
N ALA A 195 -7.82 8.97 12.69
CA ALA A 195 -7.94 10.41 12.52
C ALA A 195 -6.81 10.98 11.64
N LEU A 196 -5.56 10.57 11.89
CA LEU A 196 -4.41 10.97 11.08
C LEU A 196 -4.55 10.50 9.62
N LEU A 197 -4.93 9.23 9.42
CA LEU A 197 -5.16 8.68 8.08
C LEU A 197 -6.27 9.45 7.34
N LYS A 198 -7.37 9.78 8.03
CA LYS A 198 -8.46 10.57 7.47
C LYS A 198 -8.01 11.98 7.06
N LYS A 199 -7.15 12.66 7.85
CA LYS A 199 -6.56 13.95 7.51
C LYS A 199 -5.70 13.84 6.24
N ILE A 200 -4.83 12.82 6.15
CA ILE A 200 -3.98 12.56 4.98
C ILE A 200 -4.82 12.31 3.72
N LEU A 201 -5.87 11.52 3.82
CA LEU A 201 -6.77 11.27 2.68
C LEU A 201 -7.49 12.54 2.23
N LYS A 202 -8.02 13.32 3.18
CA LYS A 202 -8.73 14.58 2.88
C LYS A 202 -7.85 15.64 2.23
N SER A 203 -6.53 15.65 2.49
CA SER A 203 -5.62 16.61 1.85
C SER A 203 -5.51 16.43 0.33
N SER A 204 -5.92 15.26 -0.20
CA SER A 204 -5.94 14.97 -1.64
C SER A 204 -7.30 15.21 -2.30
N GLY A 205 -8.36 15.42 -1.51
CA GLY A 205 -9.73 15.63 -2.02
C GLY A 205 -10.79 14.85 -1.22
N SER A 206 -11.98 14.69 -1.79
CA SER A 206 -13.09 13.92 -1.19
C SER A 206 -13.06 12.44 -1.53
N VAL A 207 -12.33 12.07 -2.58
CA VAL A 207 -12.18 10.72 -3.11
C VAL A 207 -10.77 10.56 -3.68
N GLY A 208 -10.32 9.34 -3.83
CA GLY A 208 -8.99 9.00 -4.37
C GLY A 208 -7.88 8.94 -3.33
N VAL A 209 -6.81 8.28 -3.71
CA VAL A 209 -5.52 8.30 -2.98
C VAL A 209 -4.47 8.97 -3.87
N PRO A 210 -3.62 9.85 -3.32
CA PRO A 210 -2.72 10.66 -4.14
C PRO A 210 -1.68 9.78 -4.85
N GLN A 211 -1.59 9.89 -6.18
CA GLN A 211 -0.51 9.29 -6.95
C GLN A 211 0.81 10.00 -6.61
N GLY A 212 1.70 9.34 -5.87
CA GLY A 212 2.94 9.90 -5.32
C GLY A 212 2.99 10.02 -3.81
N GLY A 213 1.88 9.77 -3.10
CA GLY A 213 1.88 9.65 -1.64
C GLY A 213 2.63 8.40 -1.16
N VAL A 214 3.42 8.53 -0.09
CA VAL A 214 4.25 7.43 0.46
C VAL A 214 3.40 6.26 0.95
N ILE A 215 2.23 6.54 1.53
CA ILE A 215 1.32 5.52 2.06
C ILE A 215 0.34 4.98 1.01
N SER A 216 0.15 5.69 -0.12
CA SER A 216 -0.85 5.36 -1.14
C SER A 216 -0.74 3.95 -1.70
N PRO A 217 0.47 3.39 -1.94
CA PRO A 217 0.61 2.00 -2.40
C PRO A 217 0.07 0.97 -1.40
N LEU A 218 0.28 1.18 -0.10
CA LEU A 218 -0.29 0.32 0.95
C LEU A 218 -1.81 0.41 0.98
N LEU A 219 -2.36 1.63 0.94
CA LEU A 219 -3.80 1.87 0.93
C LEU A 219 -4.48 1.26 -0.28
N SER A 220 -3.83 1.35 -1.44
CA SER A 220 -4.25 0.68 -2.68
C SER A 220 -4.38 -0.83 -2.48
N ASN A 221 -3.36 -1.48 -1.93
CA ASN A 221 -3.40 -2.91 -1.67
C ASN A 221 -4.47 -3.31 -0.63
N ILE A 222 -4.68 -2.49 0.41
CA ILE A 222 -5.76 -2.72 1.38
C ILE A 222 -7.13 -2.67 0.70
N TYR A 223 -7.33 -1.69 -0.20
CA TYR A 223 -8.61 -1.53 -0.91
C TYR A 223 -8.90 -2.70 -1.84
N LEU A 224 -7.88 -3.19 -2.58
CA LEU A 224 -8.00 -4.29 -3.55
C LEU A 224 -7.94 -5.69 -2.93
N ASN A 225 -7.57 -5.82 -1.65
CA ASN A 225 -7.41 -7.13 -1.02
C ASN A 225 -8.70 -7.98 -1.04
N GLU A 226 -9.88 -7.38 -1.09
CA GLU A 226 -11.14 -8.12 -1.21
C GLU A 226 -11.26 -8.83 -2.57
N ILE A 227 -10.77 -8.21 -3.65
CA ILE A 227 -10.68 -8.85 -4.97
C ILE A 227 -9.71 -10.02 -4.91
N ASP A 228 -8.54 -9.81 -4.31
CA ASP A 228 -7.56 -10.89 -4.12
C ASP A 228 -8.14 -12.05 -3.31
N GLN A 229 -8.88 -11.78 -2.24
CA GLN A 229 -9.56 -12.80 -1.42
C GLN A 229 -10.64 -13.54 -2.20
N MET A 230 -11.39 -12.84 -3.06
CA MET A 230 -12.40 -13.46 -3.91
C MET A 230 -11.75 -14.42 -4.92
N LEU A 231 -10.69 -14.00 -5.58
CA LEU A 231 -9.95 -14.82 -6.56
C LEU A 231 -9.24 -16.01 -5.89
N GLU A 232 -8.67 -15.81 -4.70
CA GLU A 232 -8.07 -16.92 -3.93
C GLU A 232 -9.12 -17.95 -3.50
N ARG A 233 -10.34 -17.51 -3.14
CA ARG A 233 -11.47 -18.42 -2.87
C ARG A 233 -11.89 -19.16 -4.11
N ALA A 234 -12.04 -18.48 -5.26
CA ALA A 234 -12.36 -19.12 -6.54
C ALA A 234 -11.33 -20.18 -6.90
N SER A 235 -10.03 -19.85 -6.75
CA SER A 235 -8.94 -20.79 -6.98
C SER A 235 -9.00 -22.03 -6.07
N LYS A 236 -9.41 -21.87 -4.80
CA LYS A 236 -9.56 -22.99 -3.84
C LYS A 236 -10.77 -23.86 -4.13
N VAL A 237 -11.92 -23.23 -4.41
CA VAL A 237 -13.17 -23.95 -4.69
C VAL A 237 -13.07 -24.79 -5.96
N THR A 238 -12.34 -24.28 -6.98
CA THR A 238 -12.12 -25.00 -8.24
C THR A 238 -10.96 -26.01 -8.18
N GLN A 239 -10.24 -26.10 -7.06
CA GLN A 239 -9.09 -26.99 -6.92
C GLN A 239 -9.51 -28.46 -6.88
N ARG A 240 -8.82 -29.32 -7.71
CA ARG A 240 -8.92 -30.79 -7.64
C ARG A 240 -7.54 -31.38 -7.34
N GLY A 241 -7.38 -32.00 -6.19
CA GLY A 241 -6.09 -32.48 -5.72
C GLY A 241 -5.08 -31.34 -5.62
N ARG A 242 -3.97 -31.42 -6.38
CA ARG A 242 -2.95 -30.38 -6.45
C ARG A 242 -3.15 -29.37 -7.59
N PHE A 243 -4.11 -29.62 -8.50
CA PHE A 243 -4.38 -28.77 -9.64
C PHE A 243 -5.42 -27.71 -9.31
N ARG A 244 -5.12 -26.45 -9.67
CA ARG A 244 -6.03 -25.30 -9.54
C ARG A 244 -6.47 -24.87 -10.93
N TYR A 245 -7.77 -24.79 -11.16
CA TYR A 245 -8.32 -24.38 -12.45
C TYR A 245 -8.29 -22.86 -12.65
N VAL A 246 -8.32 -22.10 -11.58
CA VAL A 246 -8.19 -20.64 -11.60
C VAL A 246 -6.88 -20.23 -10.94
N GLU A 247 -6.10 -19.41 -11.62
CA GLU A 247 -4.88 -18.78 -11.11
C GLU A 247 -4.96 -17.27 -11.38
N TYR A 248 -4.32 -16.44 -10.57
CA TYR A 248 -4.26 -15.02 -10.84
C TYR A 248 -2.93 -14.40 -10.39
N ALA A 249 -2.58 -13.28 -11.01
CA ALA A 249 -1.50 -12.41 -10.55
C ALA A 249 -1.95 -10.95 -10.66
N ARG A 250 -1.79 -10.19 -9.57
CA ARG A 250 -2.05 -8.76 -9.55
C ARG A 250 -0.77 -7.99 -9.24
N PHE A 251 -0.46 -7.02 -10.06
CA PHE A 251 0.62 -6.06 -9.82
C PHE A 251 0.05 -4.64 -9.80
N ALA A 252 -0.14 -4.08 -8.60
CA ALA A 252 -0.86 -2.83 -8.38
C ALA A 252 -2.33 -2.92 -8.85
N ASP A 253 -2.71 -2.16 -9.87
CA ASP A 253 -4.00 -2.13 -10.53
C ASP A 253 -4.11 -3.08 -11.72
N ASP A 254 -2.99 -3.58 -12.25
CA ASP A 254 -2.97 -4.60 -13.31
C ASP A 254 -3.29 -5.98 -12.73
N LEU A 255 -4.29 -6.66 -13.28
CA LEU A 255 -4.77 -7.96 -12.82
C LEU A 255 -4.96 -8.93 -14.00
N VAL A 256 -4.25 -10.04 -13.95
CA VAL A 256 -4.41 -11.14 -14.90
C VAL A 256 -5.02 -12.34 -14.19
N VAL A 257 -6.10 -12.90 -14.73
CA VAL A 257 -6.72 -14.14 -14.28
C VAL A 257 -6.59 -15.19 -15.39
N LEU A 258 -6.13 -16.37 -15.02
CA LEU A 258 -5.94 -17.51 -15.92
C LEU A 258 -6.93 -18.62 -15.52
N ILE A 259 -7.60 -19.20 -16.50
CA ILE A 259 -8.60 -20.24 -16.33
C ILE A 259 -8.23 -21.43 -17.23
N ASP A 260 -8.44 -22.62 -16.73
CA ASP A 260 -8.43 -23.83 -17.55
C ASP A 260 -9.86 -24.11 -18.02
N SER A 261 -10.11 -23.94 -19.33
CA SER A 261 -11.42 -24.12 -19.96
C SER A 261 -11.90 -25.57 -19.99
N SER A 262 -11.01 -26.54 -19.73
CA SER A 262 -11.42 -27.94 -19.57
C SER A 262 -12.27 -28.19 -18.31
N TYR A 263 -12.38 -27.18 -17.42
CA TYR A 263 -13.27 -27.20 -16.26
C TYR A 263 -14.68 -26.76 -16.66
N GLY A 264 -15.42 -27.65 -17.30
CA GLY A 264 -16.89 -27.56 -17.42
C GLY A 264 -17.57 -28.44 -16.38
N PRO A 265 -18.77 -28.11 -15.87
CA PRO A 265 -19.57 -29.07 -15.13
C PRO A 265 -19.77 -30.30 -16.04
N PRO A 266 -19.71 -31.54 -15.51
CA PRO A 266 -19.92 -32.74 -16.33
C PRO A 266 -21.32 -32.64 -16.93
N GLY A 267 -21.41 -32.46 -18.27
CA GLY A 267 -22.66 -32.40 -19.00
C GLY A 267 -22.84 -31.26 -20.01
N LEU A 268 -21.87 -30.36 -20.22
CA LEU A 268 -21.97 -29.25 -21.18
C LEU A 268 -21.07 -29.42 -22.43
N HIS A 269 -20.55 -30.62 -22.67
CA HIS A 269 -19.91 -30.99 -23.94
C HIS A 269 -20.88 -31.85 -24.71
N GLY A 270 -21.82 -31.21 -25.39
CA GLY A 270 -22.68 -31.78 -26.40
C GLY A 270 -22.65 -30.91 -27.65
#